data_bd93d8aa099877e2c7d83414966c7c33
#
_entry.id   bd93d8aa099877e2c7d83414966c7c33
#
_cell.length_a   1.000
_cell.length_b   1.000
_cell.length_c   1.000
_cell.angle_alpha   90.00
_cell.angle_beta   90.00
_cell.angle_gamma   90.00
#
_symmetry.space_group_name_H-M   'P 1'
#
loop_
_entity.id
_entity.type
_entity.pdbx_description
1 polymer ?
#
loop_
_entity_poly.entity_id
_entity_poly.type
_entity_poly.pdbx_seq_one_letter_code
_entity_poly.pdbx_strand_id
1 'polypeptide(L)'
;MGAEQSPPHARRRRVAAAAGGTALLAAGGLLVTRAGLTLDIGVGRRIRPLGPIRIDIAAPPEIVFDVIAAPYLHKTPRALRAKLEVIERGTDLVLAAHHTPLTRGLTVTTVETVHFERPHRISFRLIKGPVPHVLERYELEPGDGGTSFVYTGELGTDLWRLGTWWGDRVTPSWERTVAASLEAVRVEAERRSHA
;
A
#
# COMPACT_ATOMS: atom_id res chain seq x y z
N MET A 1 -22.59 15.72 -56.36
CA MET A 1 -22.49 15.56 -54.91
C MET A 1 -21.58 14.36 -54.68
N GLY A 2 -20.27 14.58 -54.63
CA GLY A 2 -19.26 13.54 -54.56
C GLY A 2 -18.89 13.27 -53.09
N ALA A 3 -19.09 12.03 -52.65
CA ALA A 3 -18.59 11.55 -51.34
C ALA A 3 -17.09 11.28 -51.48
N GLU A 4 -16.28 12.09 -50.82
CA GLU A 4 -14.83 11.94 -50.76
C GLU A 4 -14.50 10.77 -49.82
N GLN A 5 -14.14 9.63 -50.44
CA GLN A 5 -13.71 8.43 -49.69
C GLN A 5 -12.25 8.63 -49.26
N SER A 6 -12.05 8.78 -47.94
CA SER A 6 -10.70 8.83 -47.35
C SER A 6 -9.92 7.58 -47.67
N PRO A 7 -8.63 7.65 -48.03
CA PRO A 7 -7.85 6.48 -48.48
C PRO A 7 -7.64 5.46 -47.29
N PRO A 8 -7.70 4.14 -47.57
CA PRO A 8 -7.69 3.09 -46.56
C PRO A 8 -6.41 3.05 -45.69
N HIS A 9 -5.32 3.66 -46.16
CA HIS A 9 -4.06 3.75 -45.41
C HIS A 9 -4.10 4.69 -44.22
N ALA A 10 -4.91 5.76 -44.23
CA ALA A 10 -5.06 6.68 -43.11
C ALA A 10 -5.80 6.03 -41.91
N ARG A 11 -6.78 5.17 -42.21
CA ARG A 11 -7.54 4.48 -41.18
C ARG A 11 -6.70 3.39 -40.47
N ARG A 12 -5.86 2.63 -41.20
CA ARG A 12 -4.95 1.64 -40.63
C ARG A 12 -3.88 2.28 -39.74
N ARG A 13 -3.33 3.44 -40.10
CA ARG A 13 -2.36 4.17 -39.27
C ARG A 13 -2.98 4.69 -37.96
N ARG A 14 -4.22 5.17 -38.00
CA ARG A 14 -4.94 5.64 -36.77
C ARG A 14 -5.27 4.48 -35.84
N VAL A 15 -5.66 3.33 -36.36
CA VAL A 15 -5.93 2.13 -35.55
C VAL A 15 -4.65 1.55 -34.94
N ALA A 16 -3.55 1.51 -35.70
CA ALA A 16 -2.25 1.07 -35.17
C ALA A 16 -1.68 2.00 -34.11
N ALA A 17 -1.84 3.33 -34.27
CA ALA A 17 -1.41 4.31 -33.29
C ALA A 17 -2.25 4.23 -32.00
N ALA A 18 -3.57 4.02 -32.10
CA ALA A 18 -4.44 3.82 -30.96
C ALA A 18 -4.12 2.52 -30.20
N ALA A 19 -3.89 1.41 -30.91
CA ALA A 19 -3.51 0.13 -30.30
C ALA A 19 -2.13 0.21 -29.62
N GLY A 20 -1.15 0.87 -30.24
CA GLY A 20 0.17 1.11 -29.63
C GLY A 20 0.10 1.96 -28.36
N GLY A 21 -0.71 3.03 -28.37
CA GLY A 21 -0.91 3.89 -27.20
C GLY A 21 -1.57 3.14 -26.03
N THR A 22 -2.56 2.30 -26.31
CA THR A 22 -3.24 1.52 -25.27
C THR A 22 -2.32 0.45 -24.65
N ALA A 23 -1.48 -0.19 -25.46
CA ALA A 23 -0.50 -1.17 -24.97
C ALA A 23 0.58 -0.53 -24.09
N LEU A 24 1.08 0.66 -24.46
CA LEU A 24 2.05 1.42 -23.65
C LEU A 24 1.47 1.89 -22.32
N LEU A 25 0.22 2.37 -22.30
CA LEU A 25 -0.48 2.75 -21.06
C LEU A 25 -0.73 1.55 -20.15
N ALA A 26 -1.10 0.40 -20.72
CA ALA A 26 -1.29 -0.83 -19.95
C ALA A 26 0.04 -1.37 -19.38
N ALA A 27 1.13 -1.33 -20.15
CA ALA A 27 2.45 -1.72 -19.68
C ALA A 27 2.98 -0.77 -18.60
N GLY A 28 2.80 0.55 -18.76
CA GLY A 28 3.14 1.55 -17.76
C GLY A 28 2.36 1.36 -16.46
N GLY A 29 1.04 1.11 -16.55
CA GLY A 29 0.20 0.82 -15.40
C GLY A 29 0.64 -0.46 -14.66
N LEU A 30 1.04 -1.52 -15.38
CA LEU A 30 1.54 -2.75 -14.80
C LEU A 30 2.88 -2.55 -14.08
N LEU A 31 3.78 -1.74 -14.63
CA LEU A 31 5.07 -1.41 -14.00
C LEU A 31 4.86 -0.62 -12.70
N VAL A 32 3.95 0.36 -12.70
CA VAL A 32 3.62 1.13 -11.49
C VAL A 32 3.02 0.22 -10.40
N THR A 33 2.08 -0.65 -10.74
CA THR A 33 1.44 -1.53 -9.76
C THR A 33 2.40 -2.58 -9.19
N ARG A 34 3.42 -3.00 -9.94
CA ARG A 34 4.44 -3.95 -9.49
C ARG A 34 5.63 -3.29 -8.79
N ALA A 35 5.55 -2.03 -8.43
CA ALA A 35 6.66 -1.21 -7.90
C ALA A 35 7.91 -1.19 -8.83
N GLY A 36 7.76 -1.59 -10.08
CA GLY A 36 8.81 -1.47 -11.09
C GLY A 36 9.08 -0.02 -11.49
N LEU A 37 8.08 0.84 -11.34
CA LEU A 37 8.17 2.27 -11.60
C LEU A 37 7.34 3.03 -10.57
N THR A 38 7.97 3.92 -9.82
CA THR A 38 7.31 4.92 -8.99
C THR A 38 7.49 6.28 -9.65
N LEU A 39 6.38 6.94 -9.97
CA LEU A 39 6.41 8.29 -10.53
C LEU A 39 6.42 9.29 -9.37
N ASP A 40 7.61 9.61 -8.90
CA ASP A 40 7.87 10.66 -7.89
C ASP A 40 8.49 11.87 -8.59
N ILE A 41 7.63 12.76 -9.08
CA ILE A 41 8.02 13.95 -9.84
C ILE A 41 8.14 15.16 -8.90
N GLY A 42 7.47 15.15 -7.76
CA GLY A 42 7.44 16.22 -6.78
C GLY A 42 6.66 17.46 -7.20
N VAL A 43 6.07 17.46 -8.40
CA VAL A 43 5.38 18.61 -8.98
C VAL A 43 3.88 18.51 -8.77
N GLY A 44 3.28 19.56 -8.17
CA GLY A 44 1.85 19.60 -7.88
C GLY A 44 1.39 18.54 -6.86
N ARG A 45 2.30 18.17 -5.95
CA ARG A 45 1.99 17.18 -4.89
C ARG A 45 0.85 17.64 -4.02
N ARG A 46 -0.08 16.73 -3.79
CA ARG A 46 -1.18 16.90 -2.85
C ARG A 46 -1.16 15.75 -1.87
N ILE A 47 -1.12 16.10 -0.58
CA ILE A 47 -1.18 15.16 0.53
C ILE A 47 -2.63 15.09 1.01
N ARG A 48 -3.06 13.87 1.35
CA ARG A 48 -4.35 13.61 2.01
C ARG A 48 -4.11 12.72 3.23
N PRO A 49 -4.89 12.90 4.30
CA PRO A 49 -4.82 12.01 5.45
C PRO A 49 -5.35 10.63 5.09
N LEU A 50 -4.83 9.61 5.78
CA LEU A 50 -5.35 8.25 5.87
C LEU A 50 -5.78 8.01 7.31
N GLY A 51 -6.98 7.48 7.50
CA GLY A 51 -7.55 7.31 8.83
C GLY A 51 -8.04 8.63 9.46
N PRO A 52 -8.09 8.77 10.81
CA PRO A 52 -7.67 7.77 11.80
C PRO A 52 -8.58 6.55 11.85
N ILE A 53 -7.99 5.36 12.04
CA ILE A 53 -8.73 4.15 12.38
C ILE A 53 -8.36 3.79 13.82
N ARG A 54 -9.36 3.59 14.67
CA ARG A 54 -9.18 3.25 16.09
C ARG A 54 -9.84 1.92 16.38
N ILE A 55 -9.13 1.05 17.08
CA ILE A 55 -9.67 -0.21 17.58
C ILE A 55 -9.12 -0.46 18.99
N ASP A 56 -9.94 -1.06 19.84
CA ASP A 56 -9.52 -1.57 21.13
C ASP A 56 -9.26 -3.07 21.01
N ILE A 57 -8.14 -3.52 21.59
CA ILE A 57 -7.67 -4.91 21.52
C ILE A 57 -7.50 -5.42 22.95
N ALA A 58 -8.19 -6.51 23.30
CA ALA A 58 -8.12 -7.12 24.63
C ALA A 58 -6.81 -7.91 24.81
N ALA A 59 -5.68 -7.24 24.60
CA ALA A 59 -4.33 -7.76 24.79
C ALA A 59 -3.38 -6.62 25.18
N PRO A 60 -2.33 -6.86 25.99
CA PRO A 60 -1.31 -5.86 26.31
C PRO A 60 -0.59 -5.34 25.07
N PRO A 61 -0.09 -4.06 25.09
CA PRO A 61 0.61 -3.47 23.95
C PRO A 61 1.80 -4.28 23.46
N GLU A 62 2.51 -4.96 24.33
CA GLU A 62 3.64 -5.81 24.01
C GLU A 62 3.23 -6.99 23.11
N ILE A 63 2.08 -7.62 23.42
CA ILE A 63 1.55 -8.74 22.63
C ILE A 63 1.08 -8.24 21.26
N VAL A 64 0.37 -7.10 21.22
CA VAL A 64 -0.09 -6.49 19.97
C VAL A 64 1.10 -6.12 19.09
N PHE A 65 2.11 -5.47 19.69
CA PHE A 65 3.35 -5.12 18.99
C PHE A 65 4.04 -6.36 18.41
N ASP A 66 4.23 -7.41 19.23
CA ASP A 66 4.92 -8.62 18.80
C ASP A 66 4.16 -9.37 17.70
N VAL A 67 2.82 -9.32 17.67
CA VAL A 67 2.01 -9.87 16.58
C VAL A 67 2.31 -9.14 15.26
N ILE A 68 2.41 -7.81 15.30
CA ILE A 68 2.67 -6.99 14.10
C ILE A 68 4.13 -7.15 13.66
N ALA A 69 5.07 -7.10 14.61
CA ALA A 69 6.51 -7.07 14.33
C ALA A 69 7.10 -8.43 13.96
N ALA A 70 6.56 -9.53 14.50
CA ALA A 70 7.12 -10.86 14.33
C ALA A 70 7.35 -11.29 12.86
N PRO A 71 6.45 -11.03 11.89
CA PRO A 71 6.68 -11.37 10.49
C PRO A 71 7.87 -10.66 9.84
N TYR A 72 8.26 -9.49 10.35
CA TYR A 72 9.36 -8.68 9.86
C TYR A 72 10.67 -9.02 10.55
N LEU A 73 10.66 -9.12 11.88
CA LEU A 73 11.86 -9.29 12.70
C LEU A 73 12.34 -10.74 12.77
N HIS A 74 11.43 -11.69 12.62
CA HIS A 74 11.73 -13.11 12.68
C HIS A 74 11.50 -13.78 11.32
N LYS A 75 11.35 -15.10 11.33
CA LYS A 75 11.04 -15.84 10.11
C LYS A 75 9.58 -15.60 9.72
N THR A 76 9.37 -15.02 8.55
CA THR A 76 8.03 -14.81 8.00
C THR A 76 7.24 -16.12 7.93
N PRO A 77 6.08 -16.23 8.57
CA PRO A 77 5.23 -17.42 8.54
C PRO A 77 4.87 -17.82 7.10
N ARG A 78 4.75 -19.12 6.82
CA ARG A 78 4.47 -19.63 5.47
C ARG A 78 3.22 -18.99 4.85
N ALA A 79 2.19 -18.75 5.64
CA ALA A 79 0.94 -18.12 5.19
C ALA A 79 1.11 -16.66 4.72
N LEU A 80 2.13 -15.96 5.21
CA LEU A 80 2.40 -14.56 4.86
C LEU A 80 3.44 -14.39 3.77
N ARG A 81 4.22 -15.44 3.40
CA ARG A 81 5.29 -15.33 2.40
C ARG A 81 4.84 -14.89 1.01
N ALA A 82 3.58 -15.15 0.66
CA ALA A 82 3.02 -14.67 -0.59
C ALA A 82 2.63 -13.18 -0.54
N LYS A 83 2.57 -12.58 0.68
CA LYS A 83 2.13 -11.20 0.89
C LYS A 83 3.24 -10.29 1.42
N LEU A 84 4.27 -10.86 2.04
CA LEU A 84 5.35 -10.13 2.70
C LEU A 84 6.69 -10.79 2.38
N GLU A 85 7.59 -10.02 1.80
CA GLU A 85 8.99 -10.34 1.59
C GLU A 85 9.86 -9.36 2.36
N VAL A 86 10.66 -9.84 3.30
CA VAL A 86 11.65 -9.02 3.99
C VAL A 86 12.92 -9.01 3.19
N ILE A 87 13.27 -7.83 2.65
CA ILE A 87 14.43 -7.61 1.78
C ILE A 87 15.69 -7.47 2.61
N GLU A 88 15.62 -6.64 3.67
CA GLU A 88 16.76 -6.36 4.54
C GLU A 88 16.30 -6.09 5.98
N ARG A 89 17.12 -6.45 6.97
CA ARG A 89 16.88 -6.21 8.39
C ARG A 89 18.02 -5.43 9.00
N GLY A 90 17.69 -4.28 9.61
CA GLY A 90 18.56 -3.57 10.54
C GLY A 90 18.18 -3.89 12.00
N THR A 91 18.63 -3.07 12.93
CA THR A 91 18.37 -3.26 14.37
C THR A 91 16.91 -2.95 14.72
N ASP A 92 16.39 -1.82 14.27
CA ASP A 92 15.04 -1.30 14.55
C ASP A 92 14.28 -0.93 13.27
N LEU A 93 14.88 -1.21 12.11
CA LEU A 93 14.39 -0.88 10.79
C LEU A 93 14.44 -2.10 9.87
N VAL A 94 13.37 -2.31 9.11
CA VAL A 94 13.28 -3.35 8.11
C VAL A 94 12.90 -2.75 6.77
N LEU A 95 13.53 -3.19 5.69
CA LEU A 95 13.06 -2.95 4.32
C LEU A 95 12.26 -4.18 3.88
N ALA A 96 11.00 -3.97 3.52
CA ALA A 96 10.10 -5.05 3.14
C ALA A 96 9.27 -4.71 1.89
N ALA A 97 8.94 -5.75 1.12
CA ALA A 97 7.96 -5.66 0.05
C ALA A 97 6.64 -6.30 0.49
N HIS A 98 5.54 -5.56 0.27
CA HIS A 98 4.19 -6.05 0.48
C HIS A 98 3.51 -6.32 -0.86
N HIS A 99 2.92 -7.50 -1.00
CA HIS A 99 2.23 -7.95 -2.20
C HIS A 99 0.73 -8.05 -1.92
N THR A 100 -0.02 -7.03 -2.33
CA THR A 100 -1.47 -6.96 -2.13
C THR A 100 -2.20 -7.45 -3.38
N PRO A 101 -2.91 -8.57 -3.30
CA PRO A 101 -3.72 -9.04 -4.42
C PRO A 101 -4.85 -8.05 -4.72
N LEU A 102 -5.03 -7.73 -5.99
CA LEU A 102 -6.16 -6.98 -6.52
C LEU A 102 -7.12 -7.92 -7.25
N THR A 103 -8.24 -7.37 -7.71
CA THR A 103 -9.15 -8.08 -8.61
C THR A 103 -8.47 -8.44 -9.93
N ARG A 104 -8.93 -9.50 -10.60
CA ARG A 104 -8.44 -9.97 -11.92
C ARG A 104 -6.99 -10.47 -11.92
N GLY A 105 -6.49 -11.00 -10.80
CA GLY A 105 -5.15 -11.60 -10.74
C GLY A 105 -3.99 -10.60 -10.77
N LEU A 106 -4.26 -9.31 -10.64
CA LEU A 106 -3.24 -8.28 -10.47
C LEU A 106 -2.78 -8.23 -9.02
N THR A 107 -1.51 -7.95 -8.81
CA THR A 107 -0.92 -7.72 -7.48
C THR A 107 -0.26 -6.34 -7.48
N VAL A 108 -0.58 -5.55 -6.47
CA VAL A 108 0.16 -4.32 -6.17
C VAL A 108 1.31 -4.68 -5.24
N THR A 109 2.50 -4.22 -5.59
CA THR A 109 3.68 -4.33 -4.73
C THR A 109 4.04 -2.95 -4.22
N THR A 110 4.20 -2.84 -2.91
CA THR A 110 4.83 -1.69 -2.26
C THR A 110 6.14 -2.12 -1.63
N VAL A 111 7.16 -1.27 -1.67
CA VAL A 111 8.41 -1.45 -0.91
C VAL A 111 8.46 -0.35 0.12
N GLU A 112 8.64 -0.73 1.37
CA GLU A 112 8.51 0.16 2.52
C GLU A 112 9.64 -0.07 3.52
N THR A 113 10.07 1.00 4.17
CA THR A 113 10.81 0.88 5.42
C THR A 113 9.82 0.80 6.56
N VAL A 114 10.05 -0.13 7.47
CA VAL A 114 9.25 -0.34 8.69
C VAL A 114 10.16 -0.10 9.89
N HIS A 115 9.85 0.90 10.68
CA HIS A 115 10.59 1.26 11.89
C HIS A 115 9.82 0.83 13.14
N PHE A 116 10.51 0.27 14.13
CA PHE A 116 9.94 -0.34 15.32
C PHE A 116 10.39 0.37 16.58
N GLU A 117 9.45 0.94 17.35
CA GLU A 117 9.66 1.55 18.66
C GLU A 117 8.83 0.79 19.70
N ARG A 118 9.40 -0.34 20.18
CA ARG A 118 8.69 -1.28 21.06
C ARG A 118 8.41 -0.69 22.44
N PRO A 119 7.23 -0.90 22.98
CA PRO A 119 6.04 -1.53 22.40
C PRO A 119 5.02 -0.53 21.83
N HIS A 120 5.39 0.74 21.64
CA HIS A 120 4.45 1.84 21.49
C HIS A 120 4.15 2.24 20.05
N ARG A 121 5.10 2.04 19.12
CA ARG A 121 4.93 2.56 17.77
C ARG A 121 5.56 1.70 16.70
N ILE A 122 4.87 1.63 15.56
CA ILE A 122 5.42 1.08 14.32
C ILE A 122 5.12 2.09 13.21
N SER A 123 6.15 2.50 12.45
CA SER A 123 6.02 3.48 11.38
C SER A 123 6.41 2.86 10.05
N PHE A 124 5.61 3.14 9.02
CA PHE A 124 5.86 2.69 7.65
C PHE A 124 6.11 3.89 6.75
N ARG A 125 7.10 3.77 5.88
CA ARG A 125 7.37 4.77 4.86
C ARG A 125 7.54 4.10 3.50
N LEU A 126 6.74 4.51 2.55
CA LEU A 126 6.81 4.02 1.18
C LEU A 126 8.12 4.48 0.50
N ILE A 127 8.82 3.53 -0.10
CA ILE A 127 10.01 3.74 -0.94
C ILE A 127 9.66 3.56 -2.41
N LYS A 128 8.83 2.54 -2.73
CA LYS A 128 8.33 2.29 -4.08
C LYS A 128 6.91 1.77 -4.02
N GLY A 129 6.06 2.23 -4.96
CA GLY A 129 4.67 1.79 -5.01
C GLY A 129 3.84 2.55 -6.04
N PRO A 130 2.51 2.37 -6.00
CA PRO A 130 1.58 2.96 -6.97
C PRO A 130 1.38 4.47 -6.79
N VAL A 131 1.90 5.04 -5.70
CA VAL A 131 1.88 6.48 -5.40
C VAL A 131 3.28 6.90 -4.96
N PRO A 132 3.65 8.18 -5.10
CA PRO A 132 5.00 8.65 -4.76
C PRO A 132 5.27 8.83 -3.27
N HIS A 133 4.22 8.86 -2.43
CA HIS A 133 4.38 9.15 -1.01
C HIS A 133 3.30 8.48 -0.19
N VAL A 134 3.71 7.73 0.83
CA VAL A 134 2.88 7.26 1.94
C VAL A 134 3.72 7.24 3.20
N LEU A 135 3.18 7.78 4.27
CA LEU A 135 3.64 7.58 5.63
C LEU A 135 2.49 7.03 6.44
N GLU A 136 2.76 6.02 7.25
CA GLU A 136 1.76 5.42 8.14
C GLU A 136 2.35 5.21 9.52
N ARG A 137 1.50 5.30 10.53
CA ARG A 137 1.87 5.15 11.92
C ARG A 137 0.83 4.34 12.66
N TYR A 138 1.29 3.36 13.39
CA TYR A 138 0.56 2.57 14.36
C TYR A 138 0.99 3.00 15.74
N GLU A 139 0.08 3.49 16.54
CA GLU A 139 0.31 3.87 17.93
C GLU A 139 -0.45 2.90 18.83
N LEU A 140 0.26 2.37 19.81
CA LEU A 140 -0.22 1.35 20.74
C LEU A 140 -0.12 1.93 22.14
N GLU A 141 -1.25 2.27 22.73
CA GLU A 141 -1.33 2.85 24.07
C GLU A 141 -2.06 1.89 25.01
N PRO A 142 -1.63 1.76 26.28
CA PRO A 142 -2.41 1.07 27.28
C PRO A 142 -3.81 1.67 27.38
N GLY A 143 -4.84 0.83 27.35
CA GLY A 143 -6.25 1.20 27.50
C GLY A 143 -6.94 0.34 28.55
N ASP A 144 -8.21 0.66 28.84
CA ASP A 144 -9.03 -0.08 29.80
C ASP A 144 -9.25 -1.52 29.34
N GLY A 145 -8.47 -2.44 29.91
CA GLY A 145 -8.56 -3.87 29.60
C GLY A 145 -7.71 -4.35 28.42
N GLY A 146 -6.79 -3.51 27.91
CA GLY A 146 -5.90 -3.93 26.81
C GLY A 146 -5.15 -2.80 26.15
N THR A 147 -5.20 -2.72 24.83
CA THR A 147 -4.50 -1.74 24.01
C THR A 147 -5.49 -0.90 23.23
N SER A 148 -5.37 0.43 23.32
CA SER A 148 -5.96 1.37 22.36
C SER A 148 -5.00 1.48 21.18
N PHE A 149 -5.41 0.96 20.04
CA PHE A 149 -4.64 0.99 18.79
C PHE A 149 -5.15 2.09 17.89
N VAL A 150 -4.26 2.98 17.46
CA VAL A 150 -4.58 4.07 16.55
C VAL A 150 -3.71 3.99 15.30
N TYR A 151 -4.35 3.87 14.15
CA TYR A 151 -3.73 4.03 12.84
C TYR A 151 -3.94 5.44 12.33
N THR A 152 -2.87 6.08 11.90
CA THR A 152 -2.89 7.35 11.15
C THR A 152 -1.91 7.27 10.00
N GLY A 153 -2.15 8.07 8.96
CA GLY A 153 -1.22 8.14 7.85
C GLY A 153 -1.50 9.30 6.92
N GLU A 154 -0.69 9.38 5.89
CA GLU A 154 -0.86 10.32 4.79
C GLU A 154 -0.43 9.70 3.47
N LEU A 155 -1.16 10.05 2.40
CA LEU A 155 -0.91 9.61 1.04
C LEU A 155 -0.75 10.83 0.15
N GLY A 156 0.34 10.87 -0.62
CA GLY A 156 0.63 11.93 -1.58
C GLY A 156 0.58 11.45 -3.02
N THR A 157 0.07 12.33 -3.88
CA THR A 157 0.06 12.14 -5.34
C THR A 157 0.53 13.38 -6.04
N ASP A 158 1.25 13.22 -7.15
CA ASP A 158 1.77 14.33 -7.96
C ASP A 158 0.83 14.69 -9.11
N LEU A 159 1.14 15.76 -9.86
CA LEU A 159 0.40 16.22 -11.03
C LEU A 159 -1.00 16.77 -10.73
N TRP A 160 -1.16 17.53 -9.66
CA TRP A 160 -2.37 18.29 -9.31
C TRP A 160 -3.65 17.46 -9.45
N ARG A 161 -4.56 17.85 -10.34
CA ARG A 161 -5.87 17.20 -10.54
C ARG A 161 -5.77 15.74 -11.01
N LEU A 162 -4.76 15.40 -11.82
CA LEU A 162 -4.55 14.02 -12.26
C LEU A 162 -4.15 13.12 -11.10
N GLY A 163 -3.24 13.61 -10.26
CA GLY A 163 -2.86 12.92 -9.04
C GLY A 163 -4.01 12.79 -8.05
N THR A 164 -4.80 13.83 -7.87
CA THR A 164 -6.00 13.78 -7.02
C THR A 164 -6.95 12.68 -7.50
N TRP A 165 -7.25 12.64 -8.79
CA TRP A 165 -8.08 11.60 -9.39
C TRP A 165 -7.54 10.18 -9.18
N TRP A 166 -6.21 10.00 -9.27
CA TRP A 166 -5.56 8.73 -8.98
C TRP A 166 -5.64 8.38 -7.49
N GLY A 167 -5.34 9.32 -6.61
CA GLY A 167 -5.44 9.17 -5.16
C GLY A 167 -6.85 8.77 -4.70
N ASP A 168 -7.91 9.35 -5.30
CA ASP A 168 -9.31 9.00 -5.01
C ASP A 168 -9.64 7.53 -5.31
N ARG A 169 -8.89 6.90 -6.21
CA ARG A 169 -9.04 5.47 -6.52
C ARG A 169 -8.21 4.56 -5.63
N VAL A 170 -7.02 5.00 -5.25
CA VAL A 170 -6.07 4.22 -4.44
C VAL A 170 -6.48 4.21 -2.97
N THR A 171 -6.84 5.37 -2.42
CA THR A 171 -7.11 5.54 -0.98
C THR A 171 -8.16 4.57 -0.42
N PRO A 172 -9.34 4.37 -1.02
CA PRO A 172 -10.34 3.46 -0.45
C PRO A 172 -9.89 1.99 -0.44
N SER A 173 -9.05 1.60 -1.41
CA SER A 173 -8.47 0.25 -1.44
C SER A 173 -7.39 0.09 -0.38
N TRP A 174 -6.59 1.14 -0.17
CA TRP A 174 -5.56 1.18 0.86
C TRP A 174 -6.18 1.04 2.25
N GLU A 175 -7.13 1.90 2.60
CA GLU A 175 -7.79 1.89 3.91
C GLU A 175 -8.50 0.57 4.21
N ARG A 176 -9.14 -0.05 3.21
CA ARG A 176 -9.74 -1.40 3.38
C ARG A 176 -8.68 -2.46 3.68
N THR A 177 -7.51 -2.39 3.04
CA THR A 177 -6.42 -3.33 3.29
C THR A 177 -5.87 -3.13 4.71
N VAL A 178 -5.70 -1.89 5.13
CA VAL A 178 -5.28 -1.55 6.50
C VAL A 178 -6.32 -2.08 7.50
N ALA A 179 -7.59 -1.75 7.34
CA ALA A 179 -8.65 -2.20 8.26
C ALA A 179 -8.69 -3.74 8.39
N ALA A 180 -8.56 -4.47 7.27
CA ALA A 180 -8.51 -5.93 7.30
C ALA A 180 -7.25 -6.46 8.02
N SER A 181 -6.11 -5.76 7.88
CA SER A 181 -4.87 -6.12 8.58
C SER A 181 -4.99 -5.87 10.09
N LEU A 182 -5.59 -4.76 10.50
CA LEU A 182 -5.83 -4.44 11.90
C LEU A 182 -6.74 -5.46 12.58
N GLU A 183 -7.81 -5.88 11.89
CA GLU A 183 -8.70 -6.91 12.41
C GLU A 183 -7.98 -8.27 12.59
N ALA A 184 -7.10 -8.64 11.64
CA ALA A 184 -6.30 -9.84 11.79
C ALA A 184 -5.32 -9.76 12.97
N VAL A 185 -4.73 -8.58 13.21
CA VAL A 185 -3.87 -8.32 14.37
C VAL A 185 -4.67 -8.45 15.66
N ARG A 186 -5.87 -7.85 15.73
CA ARG A 186 -6.74 -7.94 16.91
C ARG A 186 -7.02 -9.39 17.28
N VAL A 187 -7.54 -10.17 16.32
CA VAL A 187 -7.88 -11.58 16.53
C VAL A 187 -6.67 -12.39 17.02
N GLU A 188 -5.51 -12.20 16.43
CA GLU A 188 -4.31 -12.97 16.83
C GLU A 188 -3.74 -12.51 18.18
N ALA A 189 -3.76 -11.20 18.47
CA ALA A 189 -3.28 -10.69 19.75
C ALA A 189 -4.16 -11.14 20.91
N GLU A 190 -5.48 -11.05 20.78
CA GLU A 190 -6.44 -11.53 21.77
C GLU A 190 -6.28 -13.04 22.00
N ARG A 191 -6.12 -13.82 20.92
CA ARG A 191 -5.85 -15.27 21.04
C ARG A 191 -4.57 -15.57 21.84
N ARG A 192 -3.49 -14.79 21.62
CA ARG A 192 -2.23 -14.97 22.37
C ARG A 192 -2.30 -14.52 23.81
N SER A 193 -3.11 -13.51 24.10
CA SER A 193 -3.30 -13.00 25.46
C SER A 193 -4.03 -14.00 26.36
N HIS A 194 -4.79 -14.95 25.78
CA HIS A 194 -5.54 -15.96 26.51
C HIS A 194 -4.85 -17.34 26.54
N ALA A 195 -3.66 -17.48 25.93
CA ALA A 195 -2.90 -18.74 25.85
C ALA A 195 -1.83 -18.82 26.91
#